data_eaece88ab105f1fc9013f33e21bdc34d
#
_entry.id   eaece88ab105f1fc9013f33e21bdc34d
#
_cell.length_a   1.000
_cell.length_b   1.000
_cell.length_c   1.000
_cell.angle_alpha   90.00
_cell.angle_beta   90.00
_cell.angle_gamma   90.00
#
_symmetry.space_group_name_H-M   'P 1'
#
loop_
_entity.id
_entity.type
_entity.pdbx_description
1 polymer ?
#
loop_
_entity_poly.entity_id
_entity_poly.type
_entity_poly.pdbx_seq_one_letter_code
_entity_poly.pdbx_strand_id
1 'polypeptide(L)'
;MRTLSPLCAALLLVPAMALADTRVDERHNVAAGGRIELSNVAGKVTVRGWDRNDVQLTGTLSDGLQLRQEKSANRVRWEIEYPRRGNNGGATLTLNVPRSVELLLSTVSADQDISGVDVRRLQADTVSGNLAAAGRSGDSVLNTVSGNVAARLQTPRLDVNTVSGRIEAGGGVSGEIGAQTVSGRVGVDAGRIQRLVVETVSGGIDLSATALAPGGRINVESVSASVSLRLPRTVSAQLSVNSFSGSINSDAGKVERPRYGPGSSLDTRLGSGDGDIRVQSHSGSVQVRLDR
;
A
#
# COMPACT_ATOMS: atom_id res chain seq x y z
N MET A 1 -57.55 -57.81 -32.14
CA MET A 1 -56.09 -57.58 -32.31
C MET A 1 -55.85 -56.06 -32.26
N ARG A 2 -55.36 -55.56 -31.13
CA ARG A 2 -55.06 -54.14 -30.91
C ARG A 2 -53.58 -53.95 -31.04
N THR A 3 -53.16 -53.18 -32.02
CA THR A 3 -51.77 -52.84 -32.31
C THR A 3 -51.38 -51.62 -31.43
N LEU A 4 -50.41 -51.82 -30.50
CA LEU A 4 -49.79 -50.75 -29.76
C LEU A 4 -48.68 -50.12 -30.63
N SER A 5 -48.78 -48.80 -30.82
CA SER A 5 -47.65 -48.00 -31.41
C SER A 5 -46.71 -47.52 -30.29
N PRO A 6 -45.39 -47.64 -30.49
CA PRO A 6 -44.43 -47.07 -29.52
C PRO A 6 -44.27 -45.57 -29.73
N LEU A 7 -44.47 -44.81 -28.65
CA LEU A 7 -44.21 -43.39 -28.58
C LEU A 7 -42.68 -43.18 -28.37
N CYS A 8 -42.00 -42.74 -29.41
CA CYS A 8 -40.60 -42.31 -29.33
C CYS A 8 -40.50 -40.94 -28.63
N ALA A 9 -40.08 -40.92 -27.37
CA ALA A 9 -39.73 -39.71 -26.68
C ALA A 9 -38.36 -39.19 -27.18
N ALA A 10 -38.34 -38.17 -27.98
CA ALA A 10 -37.13 -37.46 -28.39
C ALA A 10 -36.64 -36.59 -27.18
N LEU A 11 -35.56 -37.02 -26.58
CA LEU A 11 -34.85 -36.23 -25.52
C LEU A 11 -34.09 -35.10 -26.21
N LEU A 12 -34.62 -33.90 -26.16
CA LEU A 12 -33.94 -32.67 -26.60
C LEU A 12 -32.79 -32.38 -25.60
N LEU A 13 -31.56 -32.73 -25.99
CA LEU A 13 -30.34 -32.24 -25.34
C LEU A 13 -30.23 -30.74 -25.68
N VAL A 14 -30.58 -29.89 -24.72
CA VAL A 14 -30.23 -28.46 -24.73
C VAL A 14 -28.74 -28.37 -24.46
N PRO A 15 -27.89 -27.89 -25.36
CA PRO A 15 -26.49 -27.65 -25.02
C PRO A 15 -26.45 -26.56 -23.95
N ALA A 16 -25.95 -26.87 -22.75
CA ALA A 16 -25.55 -25.89 -21.77
C ALA A 16 -24.44 -25.06 -22.43
N MET A 17 -24.74 -23.83 -22.78
CA MET A 17 -23.72 -22.85 -23.16
C MET A 17 -22.86 -22.63 -21.92
N ALA A 18 -21.69 -23.25 -21.89
CA ALA A 18 -20.68 -22.96 -20.94
C ALA A 18 -20.25 -21.50 -21.19
N LEU A 19 -20.55 -20.61 -20.22
CA LEU A 19 -20.01 -19.27 -20.16
C LEU A 19 -18.49 -19.44 -20.05
N ALA A 20 -17.77 -19.14 -21.14
CA ALA A 20 -16.32 -19.37 -21.22
C ALA A 20 -15.60 -18.09 -20.85
N ASP A 21 -14.77 -18.15 -19.81
CA ASP A 21 -13.81 -17.09 -19.48
C ASP A 21 -12.93 -16.77 -20.70
N THR A 22 -12.77 -15.48 -20.97
CA THR A 22 -11.92 -15.01 -22.05
C THR A 22 -10.47 -14.95 -21.59
N ARG A 23 -9.56 -15.61 -22.28
CA ARG A 23 -8.12 -15.54 -22.03
C ARG A 23 -7.52 -14.29 -22.65
N VAL A 24 -6.63 -13.64 -21.89
CA VAL A 24 -5.82 -12.51 -22.34
C VAL A 24 -4.35 -12.93 -22.37
N ASP A 25 -3.66 -12.65 -23.45
CA ASP A 25 -2.19 -12.71 -23.57
C ASP A 25 -1.73 -11.59 -24.51
N GLU A 26 -1.35 -10.48 -23.94
CA GLU A 26 -0.97 -9.27 -24.65
C GLU A 26 0.47 -8.89 -24.32
N ARG A 27 1.26 -8.57 -25.35
CA ARG A 27 2.64 -8.12 -25.22
C ARG A 27 2.86 -6.79 -25.91
N HIS A 28 3.73 -5.99 -25.32
CA HIS A 28 4.13 -4.72 -25.91
C HIS A 28 5.56 -4.35 -25.48
N ASN A 29 6.35 -3.87 -26.45
CA ASN A 29 7.67 -3.33 -26.14
C ASN A 29 7.51 -1.91 -25.58
N VAL A 30 8.07 -1.66 -24.42
CA VAL A 30 8.04 -0.34 -23.77
C VAL A 30 9.47 0.16 -23.65
N ALA A 31 9.71 1.38 -24.08
CA ALA A 31 11.02 2.00 -23.92
C ALA A 31 11.40 2.15 -22.44
N ALA A 32 12.69 2.20 -22.14
CA ALA A 32 13.17 2.47 -20.78
C ALA A 32 12.58 3.82 -20.27
N GLY A 33 12.01 3.81 -19.08
CA GLY A 33 11.29 4.95 -18.52
C GLY A 33 9.86 5.12 -19.03
N GLY A 34 9.37 4.21 -19.85
CA GLY A 34 7.98 4.25 -20.31
C GLY A 34 6.98 3.95 -19.20
N ARG A 35 5.71 4.26 -19.49
CA ARG A 35 4.61 4.18 -18.53
C ARG A 35 3.70 2.99 -18.83
N ILE A 36 3.42 2.22 -17.81
CA ILE A 36 2.52 1.06 -17.86
C ILE A 36 1.34 1.36 -16.93
N GLU A 37 0.13 1.34 -17.47
CA GLU A 37 -1.11 1.61 -16.75
C GLU A 37 -2.04 0.40 -16.87
N LEU A 38 -2.57 -0.06 -15.73
CA LEU A 38 -3.57 -1.13 -15.69
C LEU A 38 -4.73 -0.69 -14.79
N SER A 39 -5.94 -0.71 -15.34
CA SER A 39 -7.17 -0.44 -14.61
C SER A 39 -8.07 -1.68 -14.59
N ASN A 40 -8.53 -2.06 -13.39
CA ASN A 40 -9.43 -3.20 -13.20
C ASN A 40 -10.43 -2.89 -12.07
N VAL A 41 -11.67 -3.36 -12.17
CA VAL A 41 -12.66 -3.13 -11.10
C VAL A 41 -12.56 -4.21 -10.04
N ALA A 42 -12.64 -5.49 -10.40
CA ALA A 42 -12.75 -6.58 -9.43
C ALA A 42 -11.89 -7.79 -9.80
N GLY A 43 -11.53 -8.59 -8.82
CA GLY A 43 -10.72 -9.80 -8.98
C GLY A 43 -9.33 -9.68 -8.39
N LYS A 44 -8.29 -10.04 -9.14
CA LYS A 44 -6.91 -10.01 -8.66
C LYS A 44 -5.95 -9.51 -9.73
N VAL A 45 -5.05 -8.63 -9.35
CA VAL A 45 -3.93 -8.16 -10.18
C VAL A 45 -2.62 -8.61 -9.54
N THR A 46 -1.88 -9.45 -10.22
CA THR A 46 -0.54 -9.89 -9.82
C THR A 46 0.50 -9.25 -10.72
N VAL A 47 1.46 -8.52 -10.15
CA VAL A 47 2.55 -7.90 -10.91
C VAL A 47 3.87 -8.57 -10.55
N ARG A 48 4.65 -8.90 -11.57
CA ARG A 48 5.98 -9.51 -11.46
C ARG A 48 7.00 -8.69 -12.23
N GLY A 49 8.10 -8.33 -11.58
CA GLY A 49 9.24 -7.77 -12.28
C GLY A 49 10.00 -8.85 -13.05
N TRP A 50 10.51 -8.53 -14.24
CA TRP A 50 11.36 -9.41 -15.03
C TRP A 50 12.49 -8.68 -15.76
N ASP A 51 13.41 -9.46 -16.35
CA ASP A 51 14.60 -8.93 -17.01
C ASP A 51 14.44 -8.82 -18.54
N ARG A 52 13.23 -8.57 -19.03
CA ARG A 52 12.93 -8.34 -20.45
C ARG A 52 12.57 -6.88 -20.67
N ASN A 53 12.65 -6.44 -21.94
CA ASN A 53 12.29 -5.07 -22.34
C ASN A 53 10.83 -4.93 -22.80
N ASP A 54 10.06 -5.99 -22.72
CA ASP A 54 8.63 -6.01 -23.02
C ASP A 54 7.81 -6.08 -21.75
N VAL A 55 6.57 -5.62 -21.83
CA VAL A 55 5.54 -5.84 -20.82
C VAL A 55 4.58 -6.89 -21.34
N GLN A 56 4.14 -7.79 -20.47
CA GLN A 56 3.16 -8.82 -20.81
C GLN A 56 2.01 -8.81 -19.80
N LEU A 57 0.79 -8.75 -20.34
CA LEU A 57 -0.44 -8.96 -19.59
C LEU A 57 -1.04 -10.30 -19.96
N THR A 58 -1.20 -11.19 -18.99
CA THR A 58 -1.86 -12.48 -19.15
C THR A 58 -2.96 -12.64 -18.11
N GLY A 59 -3.95 -13.49 -18.40
CA GLY A 59 -4.97 -13.80 -17.42
C GLY A 59 -6.28 -14.25 -18.01
N THR A 60 -7.31 -14.17 -17.20
CA THR A 60 -8.69 -14.55 -17.56
C THR A 60 -9.65 -13.44 -17.16
N LEU A 61 -10.56 -13.16 -18.04
CA LEU A 61 -11.68 -12.24 -17.86
C LEU A 61 -12.96 -13.07 -17.73
N SER A 62 -13.74 -12.84 -16.71
CA SER A 62 -15.08 -13.41 -16.61
C SER A 62 -15.94 -12.97 -17.78
N ASP A 63 -16.98 -13.74 -18.08
CA ASP A 63 -17.89 -13.48 -19.19
C ASP A 63 -18.40 -12.03 -19.21
N GLY A 64 -18.47 -11.44 -20.41
CA GLY A 64 -18.91 -10.07 -20.63
C GLY A 64 -17.87 -8.99 -20.34
N LEU A 65 -16.71 -9.30 -19.75
CA LEU A 65 -15.60 -8.35 -19.59
C LEU A 65 -14.82 -8.21 -20.91
N GLN A 66 -14.34 -7.01 -21.18
CA GLN A 66 -13.55 -6.72 -22.38
C GLN A 66 -12.24 -6.02 -22.01
N LEU A 67 -11.17 -6.34 -22.72
CA LEU A 67 -9.90 -5.63 -22.61
C LEU A 67 -9.83 -4.50 -23.62
N ARG A 68 -9.85 -3.28 -23.13
CA ARG A 68 -9.49 -2.09 -23.91
C ARG A 68 -8.00 -1.81 -23.77
N GLN A 69 -7.35 -1.48 -24.86
CA GLN A 69 -5.92 -1.21 -24.87
C GLN A 69 -5.57 0.01 -25.71
N GLU A 70 -4.65 0.81 -25.16
CA GLU A 70 -4.03 1.93 -25.85
C GLU A 70 -2.52 1.74 -25.79
N LYS A 71 -1.87 1.70 -26.94
CA LYS A 71 -0.43 1.40 -27.04
C LYS A 71 0.30 2.51 -27.81
N SER A 72 1.42 2.93 -27.29
CA SER A 72 2.37 3.80 -27.98
C SER A 72 3.81 3.38 -27.61
N ALA A 73 4.82 3.98 -28.22
CA ALA A 73 6.22 3.62 -27.97
C ALA A 73 6.64 3.75 -26.50
N ASN A 74 6.07 4.72 -25.77
CA ASN A 74 6.45 5.05 -24.38
C ASN A 74 5.33 4.80 -23.37
N ARG A 75 4.17 4.31 -23.80
CA ARG A 75 3.03 4.10 -22.90
C ARG A 75 2.18 2.93 -23.39
N VAL A 76 1.81 2.10 -22.44
CA VAL A 76 0.75 1.12 -22.63
C VAL A 76 -0.28 1.29 -21.54
N ARG A 77 -1.54 1.31 -21.93
CA ARG A 77 -2.67 1.34 -21.01
C ARG A 77 -3.59 0.18 -21.33
N TRP A 78 -3.90 -0.60 -20.31
CA TRP A 78 -4.90 -1.65 -20.32
C TRP A 78 -6.00 -1.30 -19.34
N GLU A 79 -7.24 -1.45 -19.79
CA GLU A 79 -8.43 -1.17 -19.01
C GLU A 79 -9.42 -2.33 -19.20
N ILE A 80 -9.87 -2.91 -18.09
CA ILE A 80 -10.90 -3.93 -18.13
C ILE A 80 -12.25 -3.23 -18.08
N GLU A 81 -12.99 -3.30 -19.19
CA GLU A 81 -14.34 -2.73 -19.30
C GLU A 81 -15.37 -3.72 -18.77
N TYR A 82 -16.25 -3.22 -17.92
CA TYR A 82 -17.31 -3.97 -17.28
C TYR A 82 -18.67 -3.60 -17.93
N PRO A 83 -19.54 -4.59 -18.22
CA PRO A 83 -20.85 -4.30 -18.78
C PRO A 83 -21.71 -3.52 -17.78
N ARG A 84 -22.56 -2.64 -18.28
CA ARG A 84 -23.43 -1.80 -17.44
C ARG A 84 -24.49 -2.59 -16.66
N ARG A 85 -24.79 -3.81 -17.01
CA ARG A 85 -25.78 -4.68 -16.36
C ARG A 85 -25.25 -6.11 -16.27
N GLY A 86 -25.35 -6.69 -15.07
CA GLY A 86 -25.49 -8.13 -14.90
C GLY A 86 -24.22 -8.96 -14.77
N ASN A 87 -23.03 -8.42 -14.44
CA ASN A 87 -21.91 -9.29 -14.14
C ASN A 87 -21.26 -8.97 -12.80
N ASN A 88 -21.20 -9.98 -11.92
CA ASN A 88 -20.47 -9.95 -10.66
C ASN A 88 -19.09 -10.63 -10.77
N GLY A 89 -18.64 -10.93 -11.99
CA GLY A 89 -17.33 -11.54 -12.26
C GLY A 89 -16.19 -10.53 -12.10
N GLY A 90 -14.98 -11.06 -12.00
CA GLY A 90 -13.75 -10.28 -11.92
C GLY A 90 -12.72 -10.74 -12.96
N ALA A 91 -11.63 -10.01 -13.06
CA ALA A 91 -10.49 -10.40 -13.86
C ALA A 91 -9.36 -10.92 -12.98
N THR A 92 -8.77 -12.05 -13.36
CA THR A 92 -7.52 -12.53 -12.74
C THR A 92 -6.38 -12.27 -13.70
N LEU A 93 -5.55 -11.27 -13.38
CA LEU A 93 -4.54 -10.75 -14.28
C LEU A 93 -3.14 -10.91 -13.71
N THR A 94 -2.21 -11.26 -14.56
CA THR A 94 -0.76 -11.25 -14.26
C THR A 94 -0.07 -10.31 -15.22
N LEU A 95 0.62 -9.32 -14.68
CA LEU A 95 1.36 -8.31 -15.41
C LEU A 95 2.85 -8.48 -15.15
N ASN A 96 3.61 -8.87 -16.15
CA ASN A 96 5.06 -8.92 -16.10
C ASN A 96 5.63 -7.59 -16.62
N VAL A 97 6.44 -6.93 -15.80
CA VAL A 97 6.92 -5.57 -16.08
C VAL A 97 8.44 -5.51 -16.19
N PRO A 98 8.99 -4.76 -17.17
CA PRO A 98 10.42 -4.51 -17.27
C PRO A 98 10.91 -3.61 -16.14
N ARG A 99 12.24 -3.53 -16.00
CA ARG A 99 12.89 -2.61 -15.06
C ARG A 99 12.77 -1.15 -15.53
N SER A 100 12.91 -0.24 -14.57
CA SER A 100 13.03 1.22 -14.80
C SER A 100 11.84 1.88 -15.51
N VAL A 101 10.65 1.29 -15.42
CA VAL A 101 9.40 1.87 -15.93
C VAL A 101 8.66 2.66 -14.86
N GLU A 102 7.61 3.38 -15.27
CA GLU A 102 6.60 3.92 -14.37
C GLU A 102 5.39 2.96 -14.39
N LEU A 103 5.01 2.46 -13.24
CA LEU A 103 3.90 1.52 -13.08
C LEU A 103 2.75 2.17 -12.33
N LEU A 104 1.58 2.23 -12.97
CA LEU A 104 0.35 2.77 -12.41
C LEU A 104 -0.73 1.69 -12.43
N LEU A 105 -1.23 1.36 -11.26
CA LEU A 105 -2.29 0.38 -11.07
C LEU A 105 -3.49 1.06 -10.41
N SER A 106 -4.66 0.90 -10.99
CA SER A 106 -5.90 1.43 -10.42
C SER A 106 -6.94 0.33 -10.37
N THR A 107 -7.44 0.03 -9.17
CA THR A 107 -8.48 -0.96 -8.98
C THR A 107 -9.61 -0.43 -8.08
N VAL A 108 -10.76 -1.11 -8.07
CA VAL A 108 -11.84 -0.77 -7.16
C VAL A 108 -11.90 -1.78 -6.02
N SER A 109 -12.13 -3.05 -6.33
CA SER A 109 -12.24 -4.13 -5.36
C SER A 109 -11.32 -5.32 -5.66
N ALA A 110 -10.35 -5.14 -6.56
CA ALA A 110 -9.35 -6.14 -6.84
C ALA A 110 -8.15 -6.03 -5.90
N ASP A 111 -7.68 -7.15 -5.40
CA ASP A 111 -6.43 -7.24 -4.68
C ASP A 111 -5.24 -7.02 -5.62
N GLN A 112 -4.23 -6.32 -5.15
CA GLN A 112 -2.99 -6.05 -5.87
C GLN A 112 -1.80 -6.71 -5.16
N ASP A 113 -1.13 -7.63 -5.85
CA ASP A 113 0.08 -8.32 -5.39
C ASP A 113 1.24 -7.98 -6.32
N ILE A 114 2.11 -7.06 -5.90
CA ILE A 114 3.23 -6.53 -6.66
C ILE A 114 4.52 -7.09 -6.06
N SER A 115 5.31 -7.80 -6.85
CA SER A 115 6.54 -8.42 -6.33
C SER A 115 7.69 -8.46 -7.34
N GLY A 116 8.91 -8.40 -6.81
CA GLY A 116 10.14 -8.46 -7.60
C GLY A 116 10.31 -7.29 -8.58
N VAL A 117 9.58 -6.20 -8.42
CA VAL A 117 9.67 -5.04 -9.29
C VAL A 117 10.91 -4.20 -9.00
N ASP A 118 11.45 -3.58 -10.05
CA ASP A 118 12.53 -2.60 -9.98
C ASP A 118 12.14 -1.43 -10.90
N VAL A 119 11.36 -0.48 -10.37
CA VAL A 119 10.69 0.54 -11.14
C VAL A 119 11.12 1.95 -10.72
N ARG A 120 11.00 2.92 -11.61
CA ARG A 120 11.29 4.32 -11.28
C ARG A 120 10.20 4.91 -10.39
N ARG A 121 8.95 4.60 -10.70
CA ARG A 121 7.78 5.03 -9.95
C ARG A 121 6.77 3.91 -9.86
N LEU A 122 6.25 3.70 -8.65
CA LEU A 122 5.13 2.82 -8.37
C LEU A 122 3.97 3.64 -7.84
N GLN A 123 2.85 3.61 -8.53
CA GLN A 123 1.59 4.13 -8.01
C GLN A 123 0.57 3.02 -8.04
N ALA A 124 -0.04 2.74 -6.89
CA ALA A 124 -1.05 1.69 -6.77
C ALA A 124 -2.24 2.22 -5.94
N ASP A 125 -3.37 2.31 -6.60
CA ASP A 125 -4.59 2.84 -6.05
C ASP A 125 -5.67 1.76 -6.02
N THR A 126 -6.40 1.62 -4.91
CA THR A 126 -7.56 0.74 -4.80
C THR A 126 -8.61 1.35 -3.87
N VAL A 127 -9.85 0.90 -3.95
CA VAL A 127 -10.89 1.34 -3.00
C VAL A 127 -11.04 0.33 -1.87
N SER A 128 -11.24 -0.94 -2.17
CA SER A 128 -11.49 -1.97 -1.13
C SER A 128 -10.58 -3.20 -1.21
N GLY A 129 -9.67 -3.27 -2.18
CA GLY A 129 -8.71 -4.36 -2.31
C GLY A 129 -7.53 -4.22 -1.35
N ASN A 130 -6.90 -5.32 -1.00
CA ASN A 130 -5.64 -5.30 -0.30
C ASN A 130 -4.50 -5.01 -1.30
N LEU A 131 -3.49 -4.29 -0.82
CA LEU A 131 -2.34 -3.91 -1.60
C LEU A 131 -1.08 -4.43 -0.94
N ALA A 132 -0.40 -5.35 -1.61
CA ALA A 132 0.91 -5.85 -1.22
C ALA A 132 1.94 -5.44 -2.28
N ALA A 133 3.01 -4.75 -1.87
CA ALA A 133 4.07 -4.31 -2.77
C ALA A 133 5.44 -4.68 -2.21
N ALA A 134 6.25 -5.38 -3.00
CA ALA A 134 7.61 -5.77 -2.65
C ALA A 134 8.57 -5.60 -3.84
N GLY A 135 9.76 -5.05 -3.58
CA GLY A 135 10.76 -4.81 -4.61
C GLY A 135 11.53 -3.51 -4.41
N ARG A 136 11.92 -2.89 -5.52
CA ARG A 136 12.59 -1.58 -5.55
C ARG A 136 11.78 -0.56 -6.30
N SER A 137 11.77 0.66 -5.79
CA SER A 137 11.18 1.80 -6.49
C SER A 137 11.95 3.08 -6.19
N GLY A 138 12.03 3.98 -7.15
CA GLY A 138 12.56 5.34 -6.91
C GLY A 138 11.57 6.21 -6.15
N ASP A 139 10.28 6.02 -6.38
CA ASP A 139 9.18 6.75 -5.74
C ASP A 139 7.95 5.84 -5.66
N SER A 140 7.29 5.79 -4.53
CA SER A 140 6.13 4.91 -4.31
C SER A 140 4.97 5.65 -3.67
N VAL A 141 3.80 5.55 -4.27
CA VAL A 141 2.54 6.07 -3.73
C VAL A 141 1.52 4.92 -3.71
N LEU A 142 1.02 4.60 -2.52
CA LEU A 142 0.10 3.49 -2.31
C LEU A 142 -1.16 4.00 -1.60
N ASN A 143 -2.29 3.95 -2.27
CA ASN A 143 -3.55 4.47 -1.73
C ASN A 143 -4.63 3.41 -1.68
N THR A 144 -5.35 3.36 -0.57
CA THR A 144 -6.58 2.56 -0.46
C THR A 144 -7.62 3.29 0.40
N VAL A 145 -8.86 2.91 0.29
CA VAL A 145 -9.89 3.43 1.20
C VAL A 145 -10.11 2.44 2.35
N SER A 146 -10.36 1.17 2.07
CA SER A 146 -10.72 0.17 3.09
C SER A 146 -9.82 -1.07 3.10
N GLY A 147 -8.77 -1.11 2.29
CA GLY A 147 -7.86 -2.24 2.21
C GLY A 147 -6.66 -2.12 3.16
N ASN A 148 -5.99 -3.22 3.40
CA ASN A 148 -4.70 -3.21 4.07
C ASN A 148 -3.58 -2.96 3.06
N VAL A 149 -2.57 -2.23 3.48
CA VAL A 149 -1.37 -1.95 2.68
C VAL A 149 -0.16 -2.59 3.36
N ALA A 150 0.53 -3.47 2.64
CA ALA A 150 1.79 -4.07 3.03
C ALA A 150 2.89 -3.67 2.04
N ALA A 151 3.71 -2.70 2.39
CA ALA A 151 4.81 -2.19 1.58
C ALA A 151 6.15 -2.73 2.09
N ARG A 152 6.77 -3.65 1.35
CA ARG A 152 8.13 -4.17 1.61
C ARG A 152 9.05 -3.71 0.48
N LEU A 153 9.30 -2.41 0.45
CA LEU A 153 9.97 -1.73 -0.65
C LEU A 153 11.32 -1.17 -0.23
N GLN A 154 12.30 -1.31 -1.09
CA GLN A 154 13.52 -0.52 -1.03
C GLN A 154 13.28 0.77 -1.83
N THR A 155 12.96 1.84 -1.15
CA THR A 155 12.61 3.12 -1.77
C THR A 155 13.09 4.30 -0.92
N PRO A 156 13.59 5.39 -1.54
CA PRO A 156 13.92 6.63 -0.83
C PRO A 156 12.70 7.51 -0.57
N ARG A 157 11.54 7.23 -1.23
CA ARG A 157 10.29 7.96 -0.98
C ARG A 157 9.12 6.97 -1.00
N LEU A 158 8.34 7.01 0.08
CA LEU A 158 7.12 6.21 0.22
C LEU A 158 6.00 7.06 0.81
N ASP A 159 4.89 7.17 0.11
CA ASP A 159 3.64 7.75 0.62
C ASP A 159 2.55 6.67 0.65
N VAL A 160 1.95 6.44 1.81
CA VAL A 160 0.89 5.44 2.00
C VAL A 160 -0.32 6.10 2.66
N ASN A 161 -1.46 6.01 2.01
CA ASN A 161 -2.69 6.59 2.51
C ASN A 161 -3.82 5.55 2.56
N THR A 162 -4.54 5.51 3.66
CA THR A 162 -5.77 4.71 3.79
C THR A 162 -6.80 5.46 4.65
N VAL A 163 -8.07 5.14 4.51
CA VAL A 163 -9.08 5.64 5.43
C VAL A 163 -9.29 4.66 6.58
N SER A 164 -9.53 3.40 6.27
CA SER A 164 -9.72 2.37 7.29
C SER A 164 -9.03 1.08 6.88
N GLY A 165 -7.81 0.92 7.31
CA GLY A 165 -7.00 -0.24 7.01
C GLY A 165 -5.68 -0.21 7.77
N ARG A 166 -4.99 -1.32 7.76
CA ARG A 166 -3.65 -1.40 8.35
C ARG A 166 -2.62 -0.97 7.31
N ILE A 167 -1.67 -0.16 7.74
CA ILE A 167 -0.46 0.16 6.98
C ILE A 167 0.71 -0.57 7.64
N GLU A 168 1.43 -1.36 6.88
CA GLU A 168 2.70 -1.96 7.27
C GLU A 168 3.76 -1.61 6.22
N ALA A 169 4.70 -0.75 6.58
CA ALA A 169 5.79 -0.29 5.71
C ALA A 169 7.14 -0.74 6.26
N GLY A 170 7.95 -1.40 5.41
CA GLY A 170 9.27 -1.90 5.80
C GLY A 170 10.04 -2.45 4.61
N GLY A 171 11.03 -3.31 4.86
CA GLY A 171 11.81 -3.95 3.81
C GLY A 171 12.92 -3.09 3.20
N GLY A 172 13.33 -2.03 3.89
CA GLY A 172 14.40 -1.13 3.43
C GLY A 172 13.91 0.26 3.02
N VAL A 173 12.67 0.62 3.42
CA VAL A 173 12.15 1.99 3.26
C VAL A 173 13.07 2.96 4.00
N SER A 174 13.47 4.03 3.35
CA SER A 174 14.38 5.03 3.90
C SER A 174 14.09 6.40 3.30
N GLY A 175 14.74 7.44 3.79
CA GLY A 175 14.58 8.81 3.26
C GLY A 175 13.28 9.46 3.68
N GLU A 176 12.36 9.73 2.75
CA GLU A 176 11.09 10.40 3.00
C GLU A 176 9.94 9.40 3.07
N ILE A 177 9.21 9.39 4.17
CA ILE A 177 8.11 8.47 4.42
C ILE A 177 6.89 9.23 4.92
N GLY A 178 5.76 9.09 4.24
CA GLY A 178 4.44 9.54 4.64
C GLY A 178 3.53 8.34 4.92
N ALA A 179 2.80 8.35 6.03
CA ALA A 179 1.78 7.35 6.32
C ALA A 179 0.57 8.00 7.00
N GLN A 180 -0.57 7.96 6.33
CA GLN A 180 -1.78 8.61 6.81
C GLN A 180 -2.94 7.62 6.86
N THR A 181 -3.68 7.64 7.98
CA THR A 181 -4.93 6.87 8.11
C THR A 181 -5.92 7.61 9.01
N VAL A 182 -7.20 7.36 8.82
CA VAL A 182 -8.21 7.85 9.77
C VAL A 182 -8.38 6.83 10.89
N SER A 183 -8.52 5.56 10.54
CA SER A 183 -8.78 4.51 11.53
C SER A 183 -8.06 3.22 11.13
N GLY A 184 -7.01 2.90 11.83
CA GLY A 184 -6.22 1.72 11.55
C GLY A 184 -4.89 1.71 12.30
N ARG A 185 -4.17 0.62 12.17
CA ARG A 185 -2.81 0.53 12.72
C ARG A 185 -1.80 0.96 11.66
N VAL A 186 -0.85 1.77 12.04
CA VAL A 186 0.31 2.14 11.22
C VAL A 186 1.56 1.52 11.83
N GLY A 187 2.19 0.61 11.10
CA GLY A 187 3.51 0.06 11.41
C GLY A 187 4.53 0.55 10.40
N VAL A 188 5.60 1.19 10.84
CA VAL A 188 6.72 1.59 9.99
C VAL A 188 8.03 1.08 10.57
N ASP A 189 8.71 0.24 9.80
CA ASP A 189 10.07 -0.22 10.10
C ASP A 189 11.04 0.36 9.06
N ALA A 190 11.65 1.47 9.42
CA ALA A 190 12.46 2.27 8.50
C ALA A 190 13.97 2.10 8.73
N GLY A 191 14.71 2.24 7.66
CA GLY A 191 16.16 2.40 7.70
C GLY A 191 16.55 3.80 8.19
N ARG A 192 17.36 4.51 7.40
CA ARG A 192 17.75 5.90 7.70
C ARG A 192 16.66 6.87 7.27
N ILE A 193 16.08 7.58 8.22
CA ILE A 193 15.01 8.57 8.01
C ILE A 193 15.61 9.95 7.72
N GLN A 194 15.14 10.59 6.66
CA GLN A 194 15.31 12.00 6.36
C GLN A 194 14.07 12.80 6.80
N ARG A 195 12.89 12.29 6.48
CA ARG A 195 11.61 12.83 6.90
C ARG A 195 10.61 11.70 7.09
N LEU A 196 9.99 11.63 8.25
CA LEU A 196 8.87 10.74 8.52
C LEU A 196 7.69 11.56 9.00
N VAL A 197 6.55 11.41 8.36
CA VAL A 197 5.28 12.03 8.79
C VAL A 197 4.25 10.92 8.94
N VAL A 198 3.68 10.80 10.14
CA VAL A 198 2.60 9.84 10.42
C VAL A 198 1.44 10.56 11.05
N GLU A 199 0.28 10.43 10.43
CA GLU A 199 -0.96 11.07 10.88
C GLU A 199 -2.07 10.03 11.02
N THR A 200 -2.76 10.05 12.17
CA THR A 200 -3.95 9.21 12.37
C THR A 200 -4.96 9.88 13.31
N VAL A 201 -6.23 9.59 13.11
CA VAL A 201 -7.24 9.98 14.08
C VAL A 201 -7.34 8.94 15.19
N SER A 202 -7.46 7.67 14.85
CA SER A 202 -7.57 6.59 15.84
C SER A 202 -6.84 5.32 15.40
N GLY A 203 -6.34 4.57 16.37
CA GLY A 203 -5.66 3.30 16.12
C GLY A 203 -4.35 3.17 16.88
N GLY A 204 -3.41 2.41 16.36
CA GLY A 204 -2.07 2.25 16.92
C GLY A 204 -1.02 2.73 15.94
N ILE A 205 0.03 3.37 16.43
CA ILE A 205 1.21 3.74 15.66
C ILE A 205 2.42 3.04 16.27
N ASP A 206 3.06 2.20 15.49
CA ASP A 206 4.30 1.50 15.85
C ASP A 206 5.41 1.92 14.88
N LEU A 207 6.36 2.69 15.34
CA LEU A 207 7.46 3.20 14.54
C LEU A 207 8.79 2.67 15.03
N SER A 208 9.62 2.17 14.14
CA SER A 208 11.01 1.85 14.37
C SER A 208 11.88 2.45 13.27
N ALA A 209 13.07 2.91 13.65
CA ALA A 209 14.05 3.43 12.71
C ALA A 209 15.47 3.01 13.13
N THR A 210 16.30 2.66 12.16
CA THR A 210 17.69 2.29 12.41
C THR A 210 18.59 3.51 12.55
N ALA A 211 18.24 4.63 11.92
CA ALA A 211 18.99 5.88 12.01
C ALA A 211 18.12 7.09 11.63
N LEU A 212 18.48 8.26 12.17
CA LEU A 212 18.01 9.55 11.69
C LEU A 212 19.13 10.23 10.90
N ALA A 213 18.84 10.77 9.74
CA ALA A 213 19.81 11.54 8.97
C ALA A 213 20.14 12.87 9.69
N PRO A 214 21.31 13.48 9.48
CA PRO A 214 21.60 14.83 9.99
C PRO A 214 20.51 15.81 9.53
N GLY A 215 19.92 16.56 10.47
CA GLY A 215 18.77 17.43 10.19
C GLY A 215 17.48 16.70 9.89
N GLY A 216 17.43 15.39 10.07
CA GLY A 216 16.25 14.57 9.83
C GLY A 216 15.10 14.89 10.76
N ARG A 217 13.87 14.61 10.31
CA ARG A 217 12.65 14.96 11.04
C ARG A 217 11.70 13.78 11.14
N ILE A 218 11.14 13.62 12.33
CA ILE A 218 10.03 12.70 12.58
C ILE A 218 8.88 13.51 13.17
N ASN A 219 7.73 13.52 12.50
CA ASN A 219 6.50 14.14 12.99
C ASN A 219 5.39 13.10 13.10
N VAL A 220 4.84 12.94 14.30
CA VAL A 220 3.74 12.02 14.56
C VAL A 220 2.59 12.79 15.19
N GLU A 221 1.45 12.76 14.53
CA GLU A 221 0.24 13.43 15.00
C GLU A 221 -0.91 12.43 15.15
N SER A 222 -1.56 12.44 16.30
CA SER A 222 -2.73 11.60 16.54
C SER A 222 -3.78 12.28 17.40
N VAL A 223 -5.04 11.94 17.20
CA VAL A 223 -6.12 12.36 18.09
C VAL A 223 -6.26 11.36 19.25
N SER A 224 -6.45 10.08 18.96
CA SER A 224 -6.63 9.06 20.01
C SER A 224 -5.93 7.73 19.66
N ALA A 225 -4.65 7.79 19.35
CA ALA A 225 -3.85 6.61 19.05
C ALA A 225 -2.83 6.31 20.16
N SER A 226 -2.56 5.04 20.39
CA SER A 226 -1.39 4.63 21.13
C SER A 226 -0.17 4.71 20.21
N VAL A 227 0.85 5.45 20.61
CA VAL A 227 2.08 5.65 19.83
C VAL A 227 3.24 4.92 20.50
N SER A 228 3.91 4.06 19.76
CA SER A 228 5.16 3.39 20.16
C SER A 228 6.27 3.82 19.22
N LEU A 229 7.28 4.51 19.72
CA LEU A 229 8.44 4.97 18.97
C LEU A 229 9.70 4.28 19.50
N ARG A 230 10.39 3.54 18.64
CA ARG A 230 11.66 2.88 18.93
C ARG A 230 12.78 3.49 18.09
N LEU A 231 13.80 3.98 18.76
CA LEU A 231 14.93 4.65 18.13
C LEU A 231 16.25 4.07 18.68
N PRO A 232 17.33 4.06 17.89
CA PRO A 232 18.63 3.66 18.40
C PRO A 232 19.16 4.71 19.40
N ARG A 233 19.93 4.29 20.40
CA ARG A 233 20.59 5.22 21.37
C ARG A 233 21.57 6.19 20.71
N THR A 234 22.00 5.88 19.51
CA THR A 234 22.89 6.74 18.72
C THR A 234 22.16 7.89 17.99
N VAL A 235 20.82 7.96 18.14
CA VAL A 235 20.05 9.04 17.51
C VAL A 235 20.45 10.39 18.07
N SER A 236 20.58 11.39 17.18
CA SER A 236 20.90 12.76 17.53
C SER A 236 19.75 13.66 17.09
N ALA A 237 18.95 14.12 18.04
CA ALA A 237 17.76 14.91 17.77
C ALA A 237 17.28 15.68 19.00
N GLN A 238 16.55 16.76 18.77
CA GLN A 238 15.66 17.34 19.77
C GLN A 238 14.36 16.51 19.78
N LEU A 239 14.02 15.93 20.92
CA LEU A 239 12.80 15.15 21.11
C LEU A 239 11.77 15.94 21.89
N SER A 240 10.60 16.17 21.31
CA SER A 240 9.45 16.79 21.96
C SER A 240 8.23 15.88 21.85
N VAL A 241 7.69 15.47 22.97
CA VAL A 241 6.49 14.62 23.05
C VAL A 241 5.44 15.33 23.90
N ASN A 242 4.26 15.51 23.36
CA ASN A 242 3.14 16.15 24.01
C ASN A 242 1.88 15.30 23.95
N SER A 243 1.23 15.09 25.09
CA SER A 243 -0.07 14.44 25.18
C SER A 243 -1.01 15.25 26.05
N PHE A 244 -2.19 15.61 25.52
CA PHE A 244 -3.16 16.42 26.26
C PHE A 244 -3.84 15.66 27.40
N SER A 245 -4.32 14.45 27.18
CA SER A 245 -4.99 13.64 28.22
C SER A 245 -4.47 12.19 28.31
N GLY A 246 -3.39 11.87 27.61
CA GLY A 246 -2.75 10.56 27.62
C GLY A 246 -1.54 10.50 28.56
N SER A 247 -0.96 9.32 28.68
CA SER A 247 0.26 9.09 29.42
C SER A 247 1.47 9.04 28.49
N ILE A 248 2.59 9.59 28.94
CA ILE A 248 3.89 9.44 28.30
C ILE A 248 4.75 8.52 29.16
N ASN A 249 5.37 7.52 28.52
CA ASN A 249 6.39 6.65 29.10
C ASN A 249 7.64 6.70 28.23
N SER A 250 8.79 7.01 28.79
CA SER A 250 10.00 7.24 28.00
C SER A 250 11.27 6.82 28.73
N ASP A 251 12.16 6.16 28.00
CA ASP A 251 13.54 5.90 28.41
C ASP A 251 14.49 7.07 28.06
N ALA A 252 13.99 8.05 27.30
CA ALA A 252 14.80 9.13 26.73
C ALA A 252 14.97 10.33 27.67
N GLY A 253 14.09 10.48 28.68
CA GLY A 253 14.14 11.61 29.59
C GLY A 253 12.98 11.65 30.57
N LYS A 254 12.97 12.70 31.43
CA LYS A 254 11.96 12.88 32.47
C LYS A 254 10.68 13.47 31.87
N VAL A 255 9.56 12.80 32.12
CA VAL A 255 8.23 13.28 31.74
C VAL A 255 7.76 14.31 32.75
N GLU A 256 7.36 15.47 32.28
CA GLU A 256 6.77 16.52 33.08
C GLU A 256 5.25 16.44 33.06
N ARG A 257 4.64 16.69 34.18
CA ARG A 257 3.19 16.79 34.38
C ARG A 257 2.86 18.08 35.07
N PRO A 258 1.95 18.91 34.54
CA PRO A 258 1.57 20.14 35.20
C PRO A 258 0.93 19.82 36.58
N ARG A 259 1.19 20.67 37.54
CA ARG A 259 0.62 20.51 38.88
C ARG A 259 -0.90 20.67 38.87
N TYR A 260 -1.43 21.43 37.94
CA TYR A 260 -2.85 21.68 37.74
C TYR A 260 -3.17 21.58 36.25
N GLY A 261 -4.27 20.88 35.89
CA GLY A 261 -4.72 20.69 34.51
C GLY A 261 -4.27 19.38 33.87
N PRO A 262 -4.84 19.05 32.75
CA PRO A 262 -4.45 17.87 31.95
C PRO A 262 -3.11 18.12 31.23
N GLY A 263 -2.46 17.04 30.83
CA GLY A 263 -1.31 17.07 29.95
C GLY A 263 -0.08 16.39 30.51
N SER A 264 0.75 15.93 29.61
CA SER A 264 2.09 15.44 29.91
C SER A 264 3.00 15.87 28.77
N SER A 265 4.22 16.27 29.08
CA SER A 265 5.21 16.64 28.09
C SER A 265 6.57 16.03 28.41
N LEU A 266 7.35 15.83 27.37
CA LEU A 266 8.75 15.43 27.45
C LEU A 266 9.52 16.22 26.40
N ASP A 267 10.43 17.06 26.86
CA ASP A 267 11.38 17.78 26.02
C ASP A 267 12.80 17.41 26.43
N THR A 268 13.55 16.83 25.51
CA THR A 268 14.91 16.38 25.79
C THR A 268 15.79 16.41 24.54
N ARG A 269 17.08 16.53 24.76
CA ARG A 269 18.08 16.45 23.69
C ARG A 269 18.73 15.08 23.70
N LEU A 270 18.71 14.42 22.56
CA LEU A 270 19.41 13.15 22.30
C LEU A 270 20.68 13.45 21.51
N GLY A 271 21.82 12.97 21.95
CA GLY A 271 23.11 13.23 21.29
C GLY A 271 23.40 14.73 21.14
N SER A 272 23.85 15.17 19.96
CA SER A 272 24.11 16.59 19.65
C SER A 272 22.84 17.40 19.37
N GLY A 273 21.69 16.73 19.11
CA GLY A 273 20.43 17.41 18.85
C GLY A 273 20.25 17.93 17.43
N ASP A 274 20.89 17.29 16.45
CA ASP A 274 20.89 17.76 15.04
C ASP A 274 19.57 17.56 14.33
N GLY A 275 18.76 16.57 14.70
CA GLY A 275 17.45 16.29 14.13
C GLY A 275 16.32 16.83 15.00
N ASP A 276 15.08 16.60 14.53
CA ASP A 276 13.86 17.04 15.21
C ASP A 276 12.84 15.88 15.23
N ILE A 277 12.39 15.51 16.43
CA ILE A 277 11.40 14.45 16.63
C ILE A 277 10.25 15.03 17.44
N ARG A 278 9.07 15.12 16.81
CA ARG A 278 7.84 15.60 17.44
C ARG A 278 6.79 14.51 17.46
N VAL A 279 6.20 14.31 18.62
CA VAL A 279 5.05 13.42 18.82
C VAL A 279 3.96 14.20 19.52
N GLN A 280 2.82 14.34 18.89
CA GLN A 280 1.66 15.02 19.42
C GLN A 280 0.47 14.08 19.48
N SER A 281 -0.13 13.91 20.65
CA SER A 281 -1.33 13.13 20.84
C SER A 281 -2.34 13.90 21.68
N HIS A 282 -3.62 13.88 21.27
CA HIS A 282 -4.66 14.50 22.11
C HIS A 282 -5.03 13.57 23.27
N SER A 283 -5.31 12.30 23.03
CA SER A 283 -5.76 11.37 24.07
C SER A 283 -5.25 9.93 23.86
N GLY A 284 -3.97 9.76 23.65
CA GLY A 284 -3.36 8.45 23.48
C GLY A 284 -2.14 8.27 24.38
N SER A 285 -1.78 7.04 24.67
CA SER A 285 -0.51 6.76 25.36
C SER A 285 0.65 6.86 24.36
N VAL A 286 1.72 7.51 24.77
CA VAL A 286 2.95 7.59 23.99
C VAL A 286 4.07 6.85 24.72
N GLN A 287 4.69 5.91 24.04
CA GLN A 287 5.84 5.17 24.52
C GLN A 287 7.05 5.46 23.64
N VAL A 288 8.12 5.97 24.23
CA VAL A 288 9.40 6.17 23.56
C VAL A 288 10.43 5.24 24.15
N ARG A 289 11.07 4.44 23.34
CA ARG A 289 12.13 3.51 23.73
C ARG A 289 13.40 3.78 22.93
N LEU A 290 14.53 3.70 23.64
CA LEU A 290 15.86 3.77 23.03
C LEU A 290 16.48 2.37 23.08
N ASP A 291 16.51 1.71 21.92
CA ASP A 291 17.09 0.39 21.76
C ASP A 291 18.63 0.45 21.84
N ARG A 292 19.24 -0.64 22.31
CA ARG A 292 20.70 -0.76 22.50
C ARG A 292 21.45 -0.79 21.18
#